data_1c4f648f0f65f45f76d8822397a17114
#
_entry.id   1c4f648f0f65f45f76d8822397a17114
#
_cell.length_a   1.000
_cell.length_b   1.000
_cell.length_c   1.000
_cell.angle_alpha   90.00
_cell.angle_beta   90.00
_cell.angle_gamma   90.00
#
_symmetry.space_group_name_H-M   'P 1'
#
loop_
_entity.id
_entity.type
_entity.pdbx_description
1 polymer ?
#
loop_
_entity_poly.entity_id
_entity_poly.type
_entity_poly.pdbx_seq_one_letter_code
_entity_poly.pdbx_strand_id
1 'polypeptide(L)'
;MYLLLILIYQKNFIRKLISNKLNLIKRDLLLSFYSSANFFFTVSFFVLILILIPFAFGTQSDQLKLLFKGVVWIALALSIIITVDRIYNADYEDGNLDIIMQKNKTIEYLVISKYVTHWFIYCLPLLVILPILSFLFYLDYLETIQIFINLFIGSFGMVFIANFVSALTLGAKRTIFLKAIIMIPLFVPFIIFGSDAGSWPILLGLSMLSFVISIYVTAYGLRLYGE
;
A
#
# COMPACT_ATOMS: atom_id res chain seq x y z
N MET A 1 -24.54 -14.97 -22.94
CA MET A 1 -25.70 -14.20 -22.45
C MET A 1 -25.59 -13.90 -20.94
N TYR A 2 -25.33 -14.88 -20.07
CA TYR A 2 -25.19 -14.68 -18.62
C TYR A 2 -24.02 -13.78 -18.21
N LEU A 3 -22.85 -13.89 -18.83
CA LEU A 3 -21.68 -13.06 -18.56
C LEU A 3 -21.91 -11.57 -18.88
N LEU A 4 -22.63 -11.28 -19.96
CA LEU A 4 -23.01 -9.91 -20.35
C LEU A 4 -24.00 -9.29 -19.34
N LEU A 5 -24.96 -10.06 -18.84
CA LEU A 5 -25.88 -9.61 -17.80
C LEU A 5 -25.18 -9.32 -16.46
N ILE A 6 -24.21 -10.14 -16.08
CA ILE A 6 -23.39 -9.91 -14.88
C ILE A 6 -22.55 -8.64 -15.03
N LEU A 7 -21.93 -8.42 -16.19
CA LEU A 7 -21.17 -7.19 -16.48
C LEU A 7 -22.05 -5.94 -16.50
N ILE A 8 -23.25 -6.00 -17.07
CA ILE A 8 -24.19 -4.87 -17.07
C ILE A 8 -24.71 -4.60 -15.65
N TYR A 9 -25.01 -5.65 -14.88
CA TYR A 9 -25.45 -5.50 -13.49
C TYR A 9 -24.33 -4.91 -12.60
N GLN A 10 -23.09 -5.36 -12.76
CA GLN A 10 -21.92 -4.78 -12.09
C GLN A 10 -21.72 -3.31 -12.47
N LYS A 11 -21.83 -2.97 -13.75
CA LYS A 11 -21.67 -1.58 -14.24
C LYS A 11 -22.75 -0.64 -13.70
N ASN A 12 -23.99 -1.10 -13.60
CA ASN A 12 -25.08 -0.32 -13.02
C ASN A 12 -24.99 -0.21 -11.49
N PHE A 13 -24.53 -1.26 -10.81
CA PHE A 13 -24.27 -1.27 -9.37
C PHE A 13 -23.13 -0.29 -9.01
N ILE A 14 -22.04 -0.32 -9.78
CA ILE A 14 -20.90 0.61 -9.63
C ILE A 14 -21.35 2.06 -9.87
N ARG A 15 -22.15 2.34 -10.89
CA ARG A 15 -22.71 3.69 -11.13
C ARG A 15 -23.56 4.20 -9.97
N LYS A 16 -24.34 3.35 -9.32
CA LYS A 16 -25.18 3.71 -8.17
C LYS A 16 -24.34 3.96 -6.90
N LEU A 17 -23.20 3.26 -6.74
CA LEU A 17 -22.26 3.46 -5.65
C LEU A 17 -21.44 4.77 -5.77
N ILE A 18 -21.21 5.28 -6.97
CA ILE A 18 -20.47 6.53 -7.23
C ILE A 18 -21.25 7.79 -6.78
N SER A 19 -22.53 7.69 -6.42
CA SER A 19 -23.40 8.86 -6.20
C SER A 19 -23.25 9.55 -4.84
N ASN A 20 -22.54 8.99 -3.86
CA ASN A 20 -22.40 9.56 -2.49
C ASN A 20 -20.95 9.52 -2.00
N LYS A 21 -20.48 10.58 -1.31
CA LYS A 21 -19.09 10.74 -0.83
C LYS A 21 -18.60 9.57 0.05
N LEU A 22 -19.41 9.03 0.94
CA LEU A 22 -19.12 7.84 1.75
C LEU A 22 -19.00 6.55 0.93
N ASN A 23 -19.43 6.58 -0.34
CA ASN A 23 -19.45 5.41 -1.21
C ASN A 23 -18.12 5.15 -1.93
N LEU A 24 -17.17 6.11 -2.00
CA LEU A 24 -15.88 5.87 -2.67
C LEU A 24 -15.03 4.85 -1.92
N ILE A 25 -14.83 5.05 -0.62
CA ILE A 25 -14.09 4.10 0.24
C ILE A 25 -14.78 2.73 0.19
N LYS A 26 -16.10 2.70 0.37
CA LYS A 26 -16.87 1.46 0.31
C LYS A 26 -16.80 0.78 -1.06
N ARG A 27 -16.87 1.56 -2.14
CA ARG A 27 -16.70 1.07 -3.51
C ARG A 27 -15.33 0.43 -3.70
N ASP A 28 -14.27 1.16 -3.34
CA ASP A 28 -12.90 0.73 -3.55
C ASP A 28 -12.56 -0.49 -2.68
N LEU A 29 -13.06 -0.55 -1.44
CA LEU A 29 -12.98 -1.73 -0.59
C LEU A 29 -13.66 -2.94 -1.25
N LEU A 30 -14.91 -2.79 -1.71
CA LEU A 30 -15.64 -3.88 -2.35
C LEU A 30 -14.95 -4.34 -3.64
N LEU A 31 -14.52 -3.42 -4.51
CA LEU A 31 -13.83 -3.76 -5.77
C LEU A 31 -12.52 -4.51 -5.51
N SER A 32 -11.77 -4.10 -4.49
CA SER A 32 -10.51 -4.76 -4.13
C SER A 32 -10.74 -6.15 -3.51
N PHE A 33 -11.80 -6.35 -2.74
CA PHE A 33 -12.19 -7.69 -2.27
C PHE A 33 -12.62 -8.60 -3.42
N TYR A 34 -13.31 -8.07 -4.44
CA TYR A 34 -13.63 -8.84 -5.65
C TYR A 34 -12.39 -9.16 -6.51
N SER A 35 -11.33 -8.37 -6.43
CA SER A 35 -10.02 -8.64 -7.04
C SER A 35 -9.11 -9.44 -6.10
N SER A 36 -9.65 -10.50 -5.51
CA SER A 36 -9.00 -11.31 -4.47
C SER A 36 -7.61 -11.85 -4.85
N ALA A 37 -7.36 -12.13 -6.14
CA ALA A 37 -6.08 -12.65 -6.61
C ALA A 37 -4.88 -11.76 -6.24
N ASN A 38 -5.01 -10.43 -6.36
CA ASN A 38 -3.92 -9.50 -6.03
C ASN A 38 -3.68 -9.38 -4.53
N PHE A 39 -4.74 -9.46 -3.73
CA PHE A 39 -4.64 -9.50 -2.27
C PHE A 39 -3.86 -10.73 -1.81
N PHE A 40 -4.28 -11.91 -2.25
CA PHE A 40 -3.59 -13.16 -1.90
C PHE A 40 -2.15 -13.19 -2.41
N PHE A 41 -1.91 -12.67 -3.62
CA PHE A 41 -0.55 -12.56 -4.16
C PHE A 41 0.35 -11.71 -3.27
N THR A 42 -0.12 -10.54 -2.82
CA THR A 42 0.67 -9.63 -1.97
C THR A 42 0.96 -10.24 -0.61
N VAL A 43 -0.05 -10.84 0.04
CA VAL A 43 0.11 -11.50 1.32
C VAL A 43 1.06 -12.69 1.21
N SER A 44 0.87 -13.53 0.19
CA SER A 44 1.75 -14.69 -0.04
C SER A 44 3.18 -14.27 -0.33
N PHE A 45 3.39 -13.20 -1.10
CA PHE A 45 4.70 -12.68 -1.41
C PHE A 45 5.44 -12.18 -0.16
N PHE A 46 4.75 -11.42 0.71
CA PHE A 46 5.29 -10.98 2.00
C PHE A 46 5.68 -12.16 2.88
N VAL A 47 4.78 -13.13 3.03
CA VAL A 47 5.00 -14.33 3.82
C VAL A 47 6.15 -15.16 3.27
N LEU A 48 6.22 -15.35 1.94
CA LEU A 48 7.30 -16.09 1.28
C LEU A 48 8.67 -15.47 1.54
N ILE A 49 8.82 -14.13 1.40
CA ILE A 49 10.10 -13.47 1.70
C ILE A 49 10.54 -13.78 3.11
N LEU A 50 9.65 -13.66 4.09
CA LEU A 50 9.99 -13.89 5.49
C LEU A 50 10.28 -15.36 5.80
N ILE A 51 9.54 -16.30 5.23
CA ILE A 51 9.79 -17.73 5.44
C ILE A 51 11.11 -18.19 4.81
N LEU A 52 11.49 -17.64 3.64
CA LEU A 52 12.73 -18.02 2.95
C LEU A 52 13.99 -17.68 3.75
N ILE A 53 13.96 -16.67 4.62
CA ILE A 53 15.15 -16.25 5.39
C ILE A 53 15.64 -17.34 6.37
N PRO A 54 14.81 -17.94 7.24
CA PRO A 54 15.26 -19.05 8.09
C PRO A 54 15.79 -20.25 7.30
N PHE A 55 15.22 -20.54 6.14
CA PHE A 55 15.73 -21.61 5.26
C PHE A 55 17.10 -21.27 4.64
N ALA A 56 17.35 -20.01 4.31
CA ALA A 56 18.59 -19.57 3.69
C ALA A 56 19.74 -19.44 4.70
N PHE A 57 19.47 -18.97 5.92
CA PHE A 57 20.49 -18.63 6.91
C PHE A 57 20.57 -19.65 8.08
N GLY A 58 19.71 -20.65 8.10
CA GLY A 58 19.66 -21.66 9.16
C GLY A 58 18.90 -21.16 10.42
N THR A 59 19.01 -21.92 11.51
CA THR A 59 18.18 -21.75 12.72
C THR A 59 18.89 -21.06 13.89
N GLN A 60 19.99 -20.34 13.65
CA GLN A 60 20.68 -19.60 14.72
C GLN A 60 19.83 -18.40 15.15
N SER A 61 19.29 -18.44 16.37
CA SER A 61 18.31 -17.49 16.89
C SER A 61 18.77 -16.04 16.83
N ASP A 62 20.00 -15.73 17.22
CA ASP A 62 20.49 -14.36 17.31
C ASP A 62 20.66 -13.70 15.93
N GLN A 63 21.12 -14.48 14.95
CA GLN A 63 21.24 -14.00 13.57
C GLN A 63 19.85 -13.77 12.94
N LEU A 64 18.90 -14.66 13.19
CA LEU A 64 17.54 -14.54 12.67
C LEU A 64 16.81 -13.33 13.27
N LYS A 65 16.96 -13.06 14.56
CA LYS A 65 16.40 -11.85 15.20
C LYS A 65 16.92 -10.56 14.55
N LEU A 66 18.23 -10.49 14.30
CA LEU A 66 18.85 -9.33 13.66
C LEU A 66 18.36 -9.15 12.22
N LEU A 67 18.32 -10.23 11.45
CA LEU A 67 17.84 -10.21 10.07
C LEU A 67 16.38 -9.79 9.96
N PHE A 68 15.52 -10.26 10.86
CA PHE A 68 14.09 -9.94 10.84
C PHE A 68 13.84 -8.44 10.85
N LYS A 69 14.56 -7.69 11.70
CA LYS A 69 14.42 -6.24 11.86
C LYS A 69 14.58 -5.47 10.54
N GLY A 70 15.46 -5.94 9.65
CA GLY A 70 15.65 -5.31 8.33
C GLY A 70 14.77 -5.92 7.24
N VAL A 71 14.70 -7.26 7.20
CA VAL A 71 14.00 -7.98 6.11
C VAL A 71 12.50 -7.71 6.12
N VAL A 72 11.88 -7.56 7.27
CA VAL A 72 10.45 -7.24 7.36
C VAL A 72 10.11 -5.92 6.68
N TRP A 73 10.97 -4.91 6.76
CA TRP A 73 10.81 -3.64 6.08
C TRP A 73 10.98 -3.76 4.57
N ILE A 74 11.97 -4.55 4.13
CA ILE A 74 12.17 -4.84 2.70
C ILE A 74 10.96 -5.58 2.15
N ALA A 75 10.45 -6.58 2.86
CA ALA A 75 9.27 -7.32 2.46
C ALA A 75 8.03 -6.42 2.36
N LEU A 76 7.83 -5.51 3.32
CA LEU A 76 6.75 -4.51 3.27
C LEU A 76 6.91 -3.57 2.08
N ALA A 77 8.12 -3.03 1.86
CA ALA A 77 8.42 -2.14 0.74
C ALA A 77 8.11 -2.78 -0.62
N LEU A 78 8.57 -4.01 -0.83
CA LEU A 78 8.31 -4.75 -2.06
C LEU A 78 6.82 -5.07 -2.23
N SER A 79 6.12 -5.40 -1.15
CA SER A 79 4.68 -5.64 -1.18
C SER A 79 3.89 -4.39 -1.59
N ILE A 80 4.29 -3.21 -1.11
CA ILE A 80 3.68 -1.93 -1.50
C ILE A 80 3.99 -1.62 -2.98
N ILE A 81 5.22 -1.85 -3.45
CA ILE A 81 5.60 -1.62 -4.85
C ILE A 81 4.76 -2.48 -5.80
N ILE A 82 4.51 -3.74 -5.46
CA ILE A 82 3.68 -4.64 -6.29
C ILE A 82 2.24 -4.13 -6.41
N THR A 83 1.71 -3.49 -5.38
CA THR A 83 0.32 -3.05 -5.34
C THR A 83 0.09 -1.60 -5.78
N VAL A 84 1.16 -0.82 -6.00
CA VAL A 84 1.08 0.62 -6.31
C VAL A 84 0.25 0.93 -7.56
N ASP A 85 0.25 0.06 -8.56
CA ASP A 85 -0.54 0.23 -9.78
C ASP A 85 -2.06 0.16 -9.52
N ARG A 86 -2.47 -0.41 -8.41
CA ARG A 86 -3.89 -0.54 -8.04
C ARG A 86 -4.49 0.75 -7.47
N ILE A 87 -3.67 1.75 -7.15
CA ILE A 87 -4.17 2.99 -6.55
C ILE A 87 -4.99 3.80 -7.56
N TYR A 88 -4.43 4.11 -8.72
CA TYR A 88 -5.07 4.95 -9.74
C TYR A 88 -5.17 4.32 -11.13
N ASN A 89 -4.21 3.48 -11.55
CA ASN A 89 -4.17 2.95 -12.91
C ASN A 89 -5.41 2.13 -13.26
N ALA A 90 -5.97 1.36 -12.31
CA ALA A 90 -7.18 0.59 -12.58
C ALA A 90 -8.38 1.48 -12.93
N ASP A 91 -8.60 2.57 -12.18
CA ASP A 91 -9.67 3.53 -12.48
C ASP A 91 -9.38 4.33 -13.76
N TYR A 92 -8.09 4.53 -14.08
CA TYR A 92 -7.65 5.20 -15.31
C TYR A 92 -7.93 4.35 -16.55
N GLU A 93 -7.49 3.09 -16.56
CA GLU A 93 -7.70 2.15 -17.67
C GLU A 93 -9.18 1.90 -17.96
N ASP A 94 -10.02 1.89 -16.91
CA ASP A 94 -11.47 1.73 -17.02
C ASP A 94 -12.20 3.03 -17.43
N GLY A 95 -11.50 4.17 -17.57
CA GLY A 95 -12.09 5.49 -17.81
C GLY A 95 -12.96 6.03 -16.67
N ASN A 96 -12.87 5.42 -15.49
CA ASN A 96 -13.64 5.84 -14.32
C ASN A 96 -13.01 7.04 -13.60
N LEU A 97 -11.69 7.25 -13.77
CA LEU A 97 -10.96 8.29 -13.05
C LEU A 97 -11.53 9.68 -13.36
N ASP A 98 -11.77 10.00 -14.62
CA ASP A 98 -12.32 11.29 -15.06
C ASP A 98 -13.72 11.53 -14.47
N ILE A 99 -14.56 10.50 -14.46
CA ILE A 99 -15.91 10.58 -13.88
C ILE A 99 -15.82 10.83 -12.36
N ILE A 100 -14.87 10.21 -11.68
CA ILE A 100 -14.67 10.37 -10.23
C ILE A 100 -14.14 11.77 -9.93
N MET A 101 -13.21 12.28 -10.74
CA MET A 101 -12.65 13.62 -10.58
C MET A 101 -13.71 14.70 -10.81
N GLN A 102 -14.54 14.58 -11.85
CA GLN A 102 -15.63 15.53 -12.14
C GLN A 102 -16.73 15.55 -11.06
N LYS A 103 -17.03 14.39 -10.44
CA LYS A 103 -18.07 14.28 -9.42
C LYS A 103 -17.61 14.71 -8.04
N ASN A 104 -16.33 14.66 -7.75
CA ASN A 104 -15.79 15.06 -6.46
C ASN A 104 -15.49 16.55 -6.44
N LYS A 105 -16.09 17.26 -5.47
CA LYS A 105 -15.85 18.70 -5.29
C LYS A 105 -14.41 19.03 -4.91
N THR A 106 -13.66 18.06 -4.32
CA THR A 106 -12.29 18.22 -3.87
C THR A 106 -11.47 16.98 -4.25
N ILE A 107 -10.40 17.17 -5.00
CA ILE A 107 -9.47 16.10 -5.40
C ILE A 107 -8.76 15.52 -4.17
N GLU A 108 -8.52 16.35 -3.16
CA GLU A 108 -7.89 15.94 -1.90
C GLU A 108 -8.69 14.84 -1.19
N TYR A 109 -10.02 14.88 -1.27
CA TYR A 109 -10.86 13.80 -0.72
C TYR A 109 -10.66 12.47 -1.48
N LEU A 110 -10.53 12.52 -2.81
CA LEU A 110 -10.22 11.34 -3.62
C LEU A 110 -8.87 10.74 -3.19
N VAL A 111 -7.85 11.58 -3.00
CA VAL A 111 -6.51 11.18 -2.57
C VAL A 111 -6.57 10.45 -1.23
N ILE A 112 -7.24 11.03 -0.24
CA ILE A 112 -7.39 10.42 1.10
C ILE A 112 -8.18 9.11 1.02
N SER A 113 -9.25 9.07 0.23
CA SER A 113 -10.05 7.85 0.04
C SER A 113 -9.21 6.70 -0.52
N LYS A 114 -8.44 6.96 -1.57
CA LYS A 114 -7.54 5.97 -2.20
C LYS A 114 -6.44 5.50 -1.24
N TYR A 115 -5.85 6.43 -0.50
CA TYR A 115 -4.86 6.12 0.51
C TYR A 115 -5.40 5.18 1.59
N VAL A 116 -6.53 5.56 2.23
CA VAL A 116 -7.15 4.77 3.30
C VAL A 116 -7.50 3.37 2.80
N THR A 117 -8.14 3.29 1.63
CA THR A 117 -8.51 2.00 1.04
C THR A 117 -7.31 1.12 0.77
N HIS A 118 -6.25 1.68 0.16
CA HIS A 118 -5.04 0.92 -0.17
C HIS A 118 -4.33 0.42 1.10
N TRP A 119 -4.21 1.26 2.13
CA TRP A 119 -3.60 0.87 3.39
C TRP A 119 -4.37 -0.25 4.08
N PHE A 120 -5.71 -0.13 4.19
CA PHE A 120 -6.55 -1.16 4.83
C PHE A 120 -6.52 -2.50 4.11
N ILE A 121 -6.45 -2.49 2.78
CA ILE A 121 -6.51 -3.72 2.00
C ILE A 121 -5.15 -4.42 1.94
N TYR A 122 -4.07 -3.67 1.73
CA TYR A 122 -2.78 -4.26 1.44
C TYR A 122 -1.79 -4.22 2.62
N CYS A 123 -1.79 -3.18 3.45
CA CYS A 123 -0.84 -3.09 4.57
C CYS A 123 -1.38 -3.73 5.85
N LEU A 124 -2.62 -3.49 6.23
CA LEU A 124 -3.19 -4.01 7.47
C LEU A 124 -3.11 -5.54 7.58
N PRO A 125 -3.42 -6.35 6.55
CA PRO A 125 -3.28 -7.81 6.62
C PRO A 125 -1.84 -8.28 6.87
N LEU A 126 -0.84 -7.58 6.28
CA LEU A 126 0.57 -7.89 6.51
C LEU A 126 0.96 -7.65 7.96
N LEU A 127 0.47 -6.56 8.56
CA LEU A 127 0.68 -6.26 9.97
C LEU A 127 0.01 -7.28 10.89
N VAL A 128 -1.17 -7.77 10.54
CA VAL A 128 -1.88 -8.81 11.32
C VAL A 128 -1.14 -10.15 11.31
N ILE A 129 -0.50 -10.50 10.20
CA ILE A 129 0.26 -11.76 10.06
C ILE A 129 1.63 -11.65 10.74
N LEU A 130 2.18 -10.45 10.89
CA LEU A 130 3.52 -10.22 11.43
C LEU A 130 3.79 -10.89 12.79
N PRO A 131 2.91 -10.83 13.81
CA PRO A 131 3.16 -11.50 15.08
C PRO A 131 3.31 -13.03 14.94
N ILE A 132 2.60 -13.65 13.98
CA ILE A 132 2.73 -15.08 13.71
C ILE A 132 4.10 -15.37 13.10
N LEU A 133 4.55 -14.54 12.15
CA LEU A 133 5.84 -14.72 11.50
C LEU A 133 7.03 -14.43 12.45
N SER A 134 6.86 -13.56 13.43
CA SER A 134 7.92 -13.24 14.41
C SER A 134 8.36 -14.47 15.21
N PHE A 135 7.49 -15.45 15.45
CA PHE A 135 7.84 -16.72 16.10
C PHE A 135 8.87 -17.53 15.30
N LEU A 136 8.86 -17.46 13.98
CA LEU A 136 9.84 -18.14 13.13
C LEU A 136 11.26 -17.58 13.30
N PHE A 137 11.36 -16.37 13.83
CA PHE A 137 12.62 -15.66 14.05
C PHE A 137 13.02 -15.59 15.54
N TYR A 138 12.36 -16.35 16.40
CA TYR A 138 12.61 -16.40 17.83
C TYR A 138 12.52 -15.05 18.55
N LEU A 139 11.69 -14.10 18.03
CA LEU A 139 11.50 -12.82 18.68
C LEU A 139 10.68 -12.97 19.98
N ASP A 140 11.09 -12.20 20.98
CA ASP A 140 10.33 -12.07 22.22
C ASP A 140 9.10 -11.16 22.01
N TYR A 141 8.14 -11.28 22.92
CA TYR A 141 6.89 -10.50 22.85
C TYR A 141 7.13 -8.97 22.77
N LEU A 142 8.07 -8.46 23.59
CA LEU A 142 8.40 -7.02 23.59
C LEU A 142 9.05 -6.57 22.28
N GLU A 143 9.96 -7.36 21.73
CA GLU A 143 10.59 -7.08 20.42
C GLU A 143 9.54 -7.09 19.30
N THR A 144 8.62 -8.05 19.33
CA THR A 144 7.53 -8.14 18.34
C THR A 144 6.63 -6.90 18.38
N ILE A 145 6.24 -6.45 19.58
CA ILE A 145 5.42 -5.24 19.72
C ILE A 145 6.15 -3.99 19.22
N GLN A 146 7.42 -3.84 19.54
CA GLN A 146 8.21 -2.68 19.08
C GLN A 146 8.29 -2.64 17.55
N ILE A 147 8.59 -3.76 16.92
CA ILE A 147 8.63 -3.87 15.46
C ILE A 147 7.23 -3.62 14.86
N PHE A 148 6.18 -4.14 15.49
CA PHE A 148 4.80 -3.92 15.04
C PHE A 148 4.43 -2.42 15.07
N ILE A 149 4.76 -1.70 16.15
CA ILE A 149 4.49 -0.26 16.27
C ILE A 149 5.26 0.52 15.21
N ASN A 150 6.55 0.21 15.02
CA ASN A 150 7.37 0.86 14.01
C ASN A 150 6.80 0.63 12.60
N LEU A 151 6.48 -0.62 12.25
CA LEU A 151 5.88 -0.97 10.96
C LEU A 151 4.50 -0.35 10.78
N PHE A 152 3.68 -0.31 11.82
CA PHE A 152 2.39 0.34 11.78
C PHE A 152 2.55 1.83 11.41
N ILE A 153 3.39 2.57 12.12
CA ILE A 153 3.64 3.99 11.85
C ILE A 153 4.27 4.20 10.47
N GLY A 154 5.32 3.44 10.15
CA GLY A 154 6.06 3.62 8.90
C GLY A 154 5.28 3.19 7.67
N SER A 155 4.38 2.20 7.77
CA SER A 155 3.51 1.79 6.67
C SER A 155 2.60 2.91 6.19
N PHE A 156 2.12 3.79 7.09
CA PHE A 156 1.37 4.98 6.69
C PHE A 156 2.20 5.88 5.78
N GLY A 157 3.45 6.19 6.18
CA GLY A 157 4.34 7.04 5.39
C GLY A 157 4.68 6.42 4.03
N MET A 158 4.99 5.12 3.99
CA MET A 158 5.31 4.42 2.75
C MET A 158 4.12 4.37 1.77
N VAL A 159 2.90 4.19 2.26
CA VAL A 159 1.70 4.22 1.40
C VAL A 159 1.40 5.63 0.92
N PHE A 160 1.69 6.69 1.69
CA PHE A 160 1.60 8.06 1.19
C PHE A 160 2.56 8.31 0.02
N ILE A 161 3.81 7.79 0.12
CA ILE A 161 4.77 7.83 -0.99
C ILE A 161 4.22 7.07 -2.21
N ALA A 162 3.69 5.86 -2.03
CA ALA A 162 3.10 5.08 -3.10
C ALA A 162 1.94 5.82 -3.79
N ASN A 163 1.13 6.54 -3.01
CA ASN A 163 -0.02 7.30 -3.51
C ASN A 163 0.42 8.39 -4.49
N PHE A 164 1.36 9.28 -4.08
CA PHE A 164 1.79 10.34 -4.98
C PHE A 164 2.60 9.82 -6.18
N VAL A 165 3.44 8.79 -5.99
CA VAL A 165 4.17 8.18 -7.11
C VAL A 165 3.20 7.56 -8.12
N SER A 166 2.15 6.90 -7.65
CA SER A 166 1.12 6.35 -8.54
C SER A 166 0.42 7.42 -9.36
N ALA A 167 0.10 8.58 -8.77
CA ALA A 167 -0.53 9.69 -9.48
C ALA A 167 0.41 10.35 -10.49
N LEU A 168 1.67 10.61 -10.12
CA LEU A 168 2.65 11.25 -11.02
C LEU A 168 3.03 10.39 -12.23
N THR A 169 2.86 9.09 -12.13
CA THR A 169 3.22 8.15 -13.20
C THR A 169 2.01 7.63 -13.99
N LEU A 170 0.85 8.28 -13.84
CA LEU A 170 -0.37 7.94 -14.56
C LEU A 170 -0.15 8.07 -16.07
N GLY A 171 -0.62 7.08 -16.85
CA GLY A 171 -0.49 7.08 -18.31
C GLY A 171 0.92 6.80 -18.84
N ALA A 172 1.95 6.64 -17.99
CA ALA A 172 3.29 6.34 -18.45
C ALA A 172 3.41 4.88 -18.93
N LYS A 173 4.19 4.67 -20.00
CA LYS A 173 4.53 3.32 -20.46
C LYS A 173 5.49 2.66 -19.44
N ARG A 174 5.30 1.35 -19.12
CA ARG A 174 6.11 0.60 -18.14
C ARG A 174 6.05 1.18 -16.72
N THR A 175 4.86 1.47 -16.26
CA THR A 175 4.57 2.16 -14.98
C THR A 175 5.21 1.52 -13.76
N ILE A 176 5.18 0.18 -13.63
CA ILE A 176 5.74 -0.55 -12.46
C ILE A 176 7.23 -0.26 -12.27
N PHE A 177 8.02 -0.31 -13.35
CA PHE A 177 9.46 -0.06 -13.29
C PHE A 177 9.77 1.38 -12.86
N LEU A 178 9.08 2.35 -13.44
CA LEU A 178 9.25 3.75 -13.10
C LEU A 178 8.87 4.03 -11.65
N LYS A 179 7.76 3.46 -11.19
CA LYS A 179 7.31 3.57 -9.80
C LYS A 179 8.34 2.98 -8.84
N ALA A 180 8.86 1.78 -9.11
CA ALA A 180 9.85 1.15 -8.26
C ALA A 180 11.14 1.98 -8.14
N ILE A 181 11.66 2.54 -9.25
CA ILE A 181 12.86 3.38 -9.25
C ILE A 181 12.68 4.63 -8.39
N ILE A 182 11.50 5.24 -8.39
CA ILE A 182 11.22 6.43 -7.57
C ILE A 182 10.96 6.05 -6.11
N MET A 183 10.23 4.95 -5.86
CA MET A 183 9.82 4.57 -4.51
C MET A 183 10.98 4.01 -3.68
N ILE A 184 11.89 3.22 -4.26
CA ILE A 184 12.96 2.57 -3.52
C ILE A 184 13.81 3.60 -2.74
N PRO A 185 14.35 4.68 -3.35
CA PRO A 185 15.11 5.68 -2.59
C PRO A 185 14.29 6.35 -1.48
N LEU A 186 13.00 6.58 -1.72
CA LEU A 186 12.11 7.23 -0.75
C LEU A 186 11.74 6.29 0.42
N PHE A 187 11.81 4.97 0.22
CA PHE A 187 11.57 3.99 1.27
C PHE A 187 12.81 3.77 2.17
N VAL A 188 14.03 4.05 1.67
CA VAL A 188 15.27 3.84 2.40
C VAL A 188 15.25 4.45 3.80
N PRO A 189 14.83 5.71 4.04
CA PRO A 189 14.76 6.27 5.38
C PRO A 189 13.85 5.47 6.32
N PHE A 190 12.70 4.98 5.84
CA PHE A 190 11.79 4.15 6.62
C PHE A 190 12.41 2.81 7.00
N ILE A 191 13.16 2.19 6.08
CA ILE A 191 13.85 0.92 6.32
C ILE A 191 14.96 1.10 7.37
N ILE A 192 15.78 2.15 7.22
CA ILE A 192 16.91 2.41 8.13
C ILE A 192 16.40 2.69 9.55
N PHE A 193 15.53 3.68 9.69
CA PHE A 193 15.01 4.06 11.02
C PHE A 193 14.02 3.03 11.58
N GLY A 194 13.31 2.33 10.73
CA GLY A 194 12.33 1.33 11.16
C GLY A 194 12.95 0.07 11.76
N SER A 195 14.17 -0.28 11.33
CA SER A 195 14.90 -1.44 11.88
C SER A 195 15.42 -1.22 13.32
N ASP A 196 15.47 0.02 13.78
CA ASP A 196 15.87 0.37 15.14
C ASP A 196 14.64 0.54 16.05
N ALA A 197 14.65 -0.15 17.19
CA ALA A 197 13.50 -0.22 18.10
C ALA A 197 13.08 1.13 18.71
N GLY A 198 14.03 2.06 18.91
CA GLY A 198 13.80 3.37 19.51
C GLY A 198 13.33 4.46 18.55
N SER A 199 13.28 4.18 17.26
CA SER A 199 13.13 5.21 16.21
C SER A 199 11.67 5.55 15.83
N TRP A 200 10.67 5.08 16.57
CA TRP A 200 9.27 5.40 16.30
C TRP A 200 8.96 6.91 16.17
N PRO A 201 9.61 7.86 16.94
CA PRO A 201 9.32 9.28 16.75
C PRO A 201 9.81 9.80 15.39
N ILE A 202 10.96 9.28 14.91
CA ILE A 202 11.51 9.64 13.59
C ILE A 202 10.58 9.11 12.50
N LEU A 203 10.11 7.87 12.61
CA LEU A 203 9.14 7.28 11.69
C LEU A 203 7.83 8.08 11.65
N LEU A 204 7.37 8.56 12.80
CA LEU A 204 6.19 9.39 12.88
C LEU A 204 6.41 10.73 12.14
N GLY A 205 7.57 11.38 12.36
CA GLY A 205 7.95 12.58 11.62
C GLY A 205 8.02 12.37 10.12
N LEU A 206 8.67 11.29 9.66
CA LEU A 206 8.73 10.91 8.25
C LEU A 206 7.34 10.63 7.66
N SER A 207 6.48 9.95 8.40
CA SER A 207 5.11 9.64 7.96
C SER A 207 4.25 10.90 7.85
N MET A 208 4.36 11.84 8.79
CA MET A 208 3.68 13.14 8.73
C MET A 208 4.16 13.98 7.55
N LEU A 209 5.48 14.01 7.31
CA LEU A 209 6.06 14.70 6.16
C LEU A 209 5.55 14.10 4.86
N SER A 210 5.56 12.78 4.74
CA SER A 210 5.02 12.06 3.57
C SER A 210 3.53 12.33 3.36
N PHE A 211 2.74 12.45 4.44
CA PHE A 211 1.32 12.81 4.39
C PHE A 211 1.12 14.17 3.74
N VAL A 212 1.81 15.19 4.24
CA VAL A 212 1.66 16.56 3.71
C VAL A 212 2.07 16.61 2.25
N ILE A 213 3.24 16.07 1.90
CA ILE A 213 3.73 16.06 0.51
C ILE A 213 2.76 15.30 -0.39
N SER A 214 2.31 14.13 0.03
CA SER A 214 1.45 13.28 -0.77
C SER A 214 0.14 13.97 -1.15
N ILE A 215 -0.55 14.62 -0.23
CA ILE A 215 -1.83 15.27 -0.53
C ILE A 215 -1.66 16.33 -1.62
N TYR A 216 -0.68 17.22 -1.47
CA TYR A 216 -0.48 18.32 -2.42
C TYR A 216 0.04 17.83 -3.78
N VAL A 217 1.07 16.97 -3.77
CA VAL A 217 1.69 16.48 -5.01
C VAL A 217 0.73 15.58 -5.79
N THR A 218 -0.02 14.71 -5.10
CA THR A 218 -1.01 13.85 -5.75
C THR A 218 -2.15 14.67 -6.34
N ALA A 219 -2.69 15.64 -5.58
CA ALA A 219 -3.76 16.50 -6.08
C ALA A 219 -3.32 17.32 -7.29
N TYR A 220 -2.09 17.85 -7.27
CA TYR A 220 -1.50 18.56 -8.40
C TYR A 220 -1.31 17.64 -9.63
N GLY A 221 -0.74 16.45 -9.45
CA GLY A 221 -0.54 15.46 -10.51
C GLY A 221 -1.85 15.04 -11.17
N LEU A 222 -2.90 14.81 -10.39
CA LEU A 222 -4.22 14.45 -10.92
C LEU A 222 -4.88 15.62 -11.68
N ARG A 223 -4.68 16.89 -11.26
CA ARG A 223 -5.18 18.07 -11.98
C ARG A 223 -4.54 18.22 -13.35
N LEU A 224 -3.21 18.09 -13.41
CA LEU A 224 -2.47 18.15 -14.69
C LEU A 224 -2.92 17.07 -15.68
N TYR A 225 -3.39 15.96 -15.16
CA TYR A 225 -3.87 14.86 -15.98
C TYR A 225 -5.28 15.11 -16.54
N GLY A 226 -6.12 15.86 -15.83
CA GLY A 226 -7.50 16.19 -16.23
C GLY A 226 -7.63 17.42 -17.16
N GLU A 227 -6.53 18.14 -17.44
CA GLU A 227 -6.43 19.23 -18.44
C GLU A 227 -6.00 18.66 -19.81
#